data_290e849af685b97bcda2377c10efc702
#
_entry.id   290e849af685b97bcda2377c10efc702
#
_cell.length_a   1.000
_cell.length_b   1.000
_cell.length_c   1.000
_cell.angle_alpha   90.00
_cell.angle_beta   90.00
_cell.angle_gamma   90.00
#
_symmetry.space_group_name_H-M   'P 1'
#
loop_
_entity.id
_entity.type
_entity.pdbx_description
1 polymer ?
#
loop_
_entity_poly.entity_id
_entity_poly.type
_entity_poly.pdbx_seq_one_letter_code
_entity_poly.pdbx_strand_id
1 'polypeptide(L)'
;PKSFSEDDLTNYRLFVKQISESVEMQQYKLYLLPFSHRGGIQLLHDTTSVLPFRTIDHYIDWIERLKKVPDLITNEIAIASQGIENKVMPPKILMERVKEQIKLQANTTAYKSPFFKHFAEMDSRLFSEDEIKEIQDQALEVISRDIIPAYKNLLKFFEKEYLPNCRISIG
;
A
#
# COMPACT_ATOMS: atom_id res chain seq x y z
N PRO A 1 27.35 31.18 21.25
CA PRO A 1 26.93 30.05 20.46
C PRO A 1 27.88 28.90 20.81
N LYS A 2 27.32 27.78 21.26
CA LYS A 2 28.13 26.55 21.44
C LYS A 2 28.68 26.21 20.05
N SER A 3 30.01 26.11 19.93
CA SER A 3 30.62 25.62 18.70
C SER A 3 30.24 24.14 18.54
N PHE A 4 29.73 23.77 17.37
CA PHE A 4 29.50 22.37 17.04
C PHE A 4 30.82 21.59 17.08
N SER A 5 30.78 20.34 17.55
CA SER A 5 31.90 19.42 17.37
C SER A 5 32.10 19.10 15.87
N GLU A 6 33.22 18.50 15.48
CA GLU A 6 33.42 18.07 14.08
C GLU A 6 32.35 17.04 13.63
N ASP A 7 31.95 16.14 14.54
CA ASP A 7 30.88 15.18 14.27
C ASP A 7 29.53 15.87 14.09
N ASP A 8 29.20 16.87 14.93
CA ASP A 8 27.97 17.65 14.79
C ASP A 8 27.96 18.42 13.45
N LEU A 9 29.10 19.01 13.05
CA LEU A 9 29.22 19.70 11.77
C LEU A 9 29.04 18.75 10.59
N THR A 10 29.57 17.54 10.68
CA THR A 10 29.42 16.51 9.65
C THR A 10 27.95 16.08 9.54
N ASN A 11 27.32 15.78 10.66
CA ASN A 11 25.88 15.43 10.71
C ASN A 11 25.01 16.56 10.17
N TYR A 12 25.30 17.81 10.53
CA TYR A 12 24.58 18.97 10.02
C TYR A 12 24.73 19.11 8.49
N ARG A 13 25.93 18.95 7.94
CA ARG A 13 26.16 19.01 6.50
C ARG A 13 25.43 17.91 5.75
N LEU A 14 25.44 16.67 6.28
CA LEU A 14 24.70 15.53 5.72
C LEU A 14 23.19 15.79 5.74
N PHE A 15 22.68 16.31 6.86
CA PHE A 15 21.27 16.66 6.99
C PHE A 15 20.87 17.75 5.98
N VAL A 16 21.64 18.85 5.91
CA VAL A 16 21.37 19.94 4.95
C VAL A 16 21.40 19.41 3.52
N LYS A 17 22.41 18.58 3.16
CA LYS A 17 22.49 17.98 1.85
C LYS A 17 21.25 17.13 1.54
N GLN A 18 20.85 16.23 2.43
CA GLN A 18 19.70 15.36 2.25
C GLN A 18 18.40 16.17 2.06
N ILE A 19 18.19 17.22 2.87
CA ILE A 19 17.01 18.08 2.74
C ILE A 19 17.06 18.86 1.43
N SER A 20 18.21 19.43 1.05
CA SER A 20 18.35 20.16 -0.21
C SER A 20 18.07 19.28 -1.42
N GLU A 21 18.60 18.05 -1.45
CA GLU A 21 18.31 17.07 -2.50
C GLU A 21 16.83 16.71 -2.53
N SER A 22 16.19 16.52 -1.36
CA SER A 22 14.75 16.26 -1.28
C SER A 22 13.90 17.40 -1.81
N VAL A 23 14.27 18.65 -1.54
CA VAL A 23 13.60 19.85 -2.08
C VAL A 23 13.79 19.93 -3.60
N GLU A 24 15.01 19.69 -4.08
CA GLU A 24 15.28 19.67 -5.52
C GLU A 24 14.47 18.60 -6.25
N MET A 25 14.30 17.42 -5.65
CA MET A 25 13.51 16.32 -6.23
C MET A 25 12.03 16.68 -6.40
N GLN A 26 11.48 17.65 -5.65
CA GLN A 26 10.07 18.09 -5.79
C GLN A 26 9.73 18.61 -7.20
N GLN A 27 10.68 19.21 -7.90
CA GLN A 27 10.46 19.70 -9.28
C GLN A 27 10.09 18.58 -10.25
N TYR A 28 10.52 17.35 -9.98
CA TYR A 28 10.22 16.16 -10.82
C TYR A 28 8.85 15.56 -10.52
N LYS A 29 8.12 16.06 -9.51
CA LYS A 29 6.78 15.62 -9.12
C LYS A 29 6.67 14.10 -8.92
N LEU A 30 7.70 13.44 -8.38
CA LEU A 30 7.71 11.98 -8.18
C LEU A 30 6.62 11.49 -7.23
N TYR A 31 6.07 12.38 -6.40
CA TYR A 31 4.92 12.10 -5.55
C TYR A 31 3.64 11.77 -6.35
N LEU A 32 3.60 12.08 -7.65
CA LEU A 32 2.51 11.70 -8.56
C LEU A 32 2.65 10.28 -9.12
N LEU A 33 3.67 9.51 -8.72
CA LEU A 33 3.92 8.13 -9.12
C LEU A 33 3.62 7.17 -7.96
N PRO A 34 2.34 6.92 -7.62
CA PRO A 34 1.98 6.16 -6.42
C PRO A 34 2.26 4.66 -6.54
N PHE A 35 2.46 4.14 -7.76
CA PHE A 35 2.63 2.71 -7.99
C PHE A 35 4.08 2.32 -8.27
N SER A 36 4.57 1.32 -7.57
CA SER A 36 5.87 0.69 -7.77
C SER A 36 5.74 -0.84 -7.68
N HIS A 37 6.46 -1.57 -8.51
CA HIS A 37 6.46 -3.05 -8.45
C HIS A 37 7.08 -3.63 -7.16
N ARG A 38 7.76 -2.80 -6.36
CA ARG A 38 8.39 -3.19 -5.08
C ARG A 38 7.64 -2.75 -3.85
N GLY A 39 6.58 -1.98 -4.00
CA GLY A 39 5.79 -1.45 -2.90
C GLY A 39 4.60 -0.67 -3.42
N GLY A 40 3.69 -0.33 -2.52
CA GLY A 40 2.47 0.40 -2.83
C GLY A 40 1.23 -0.37 -2.41
N ILE A 41 0.07 0.18 -2.73
CA ILE A 41 -1.23 -0.31 -2.26
C ILE A 41 -1.49 -1.78 -2.63
N GLN A 42 -0.99 -2.26 -3.77
CA GLN A 42 -1.18 -3.64 -4.21
C GLN A 42 -0.43 -4.68 -3.36
N LEU A 43 0.56 -4.25 -2.59
CA LEU A 43 1.34 -5.07 -1.65
C LEU A 43 1.03 -4.73 -0.18
N LEU A 44 -0.05 -4.01 0.09
CA LEU A 44 -0.40 -3.56 1.45
C LEU A 44 -0.51 -4.74 2.44
N HIS A 45 -0.94 -5.91 1.99
CA HIS A 45 -1.03 -7.12 2.82
C HIS A 45 0.32 -7.55 3.41
N ASP A 46 1.45 -7.20 2.81
CA ASP A 46 2.79 -7.54 3.32
C ASP A 46 3.10 -6.82 4.65
N THR A 47 2.40 -5.72 4.94
CA THR A 47 2.55 -5.01 6.23
C THR A 47 2.17 -5.86 7.42
N THR A 48 1.35 -6.89 7.24
CA THR A 48 0.98 -7.81 8.31
C THR A 48 2.16 -8.60 8.86
N SER A 49 3.24 -8.76 8.09
CA SER A 49 4.44 -9.49 8.52
C SER A 49 5.16 -8.87 9.73
N VAL A 50 4.93 -7.59 10.00
CA VAL A 50 5.55 -6.85 11.12
C VAL A 50 4.56 -6.50 12.22
N LEU A 51 3.29 -6.89 12.09
CA LEU A 51 2.26 -6.62 13.10
C LEU A 51 2.19 -7.76 14.13
N PRO A 52 2.01 -7.42 15.42
CA PRO A 52 1.85 -8.43 16.47
C PRO A 52 0.40 -8.95 16.49
N PHE A 53 0.16 -10.17 16.07
CA PHE A 53 -1.13 -10.85 16.17
C PHE A 53 -1.15 -11.78 17.41
N ARG A 54 -1.17 -11.20 18.61
CA ARG A 54 -1.05 -11.94 19.89
C ARG A 54 -2.26 -11.82 20.81
N THR A 55 -3.11 -10.83 20.61
CA THR A 55 -4.32 -10.57 21.39
C THR A 55 -5.48 -10.29 20.44
N ILE A 56 -6.71 -10.47 20.91
CA ILE A 56 -7.92 -10.15 20.14
C ILE A 56 -7.91 -8.69 19.67
N ASP A 57 -7.48 -7.76 20.50
CA ASP A 57 -7.39 -6.35 20.14
C ASP A 57 -6.51 -6.10 18.92
N HIS A 58 -5.40 -6.84 18.75
CA HIS A 58 -4.56 -6.71 17.56
C HIS A 58 -5.29 -7.10 16.27
N TYR A 59 -6.16 -8.11 16.33
CA TYR A 59 -6.99 -8.50 15.18
C TYR A 59 -8.10 -7.49 14.92
N ILE A 60 -8.74 -6.97 15.98
CA ILE A 60 -9.76 -5.91 15.85
C ILE A 60 -9.14 -4.65 15.25
N ASP A 61 -7.98 -4.21 15.75
CA ASP A 61 -7.25 -3.06 15.22
C ASP A 61 -6.91 -3.24 13.73
N TRP A 62 -6.56 -4.47 13.33
CA TRP A 62 -6.28 -4.77 11.92
C TRP A 62 -7.55 -4.70 11.08
N ILE A 63 -8.68 -5.23 11.54
CA ILE A 63 -9.98 -5.09 10.88
C ILE A 63 -10.34 -3.61 10.69
N GLU A 64 -10.16 -2.77 11.72
CA GLU A 64 -10.44 -1.33 11.62
C GLU A 64 -9.53 -0.62 10.59
N ARG A 65 -8.28 -1.05 10.46
CA ARG A 65 -7.38 -0.55 9.39
C ARG A 65 -7.84 -1.04 8.02
N LEU A 66 -8.27 -2.28 7.89
CA LEU A 66 -8.80 -2.82 6.62
C LEU A 66 -9.99 -2.04 6.12
N LYS A 67 -10.90 -1.58 7.00
CA LYS A 67 -12.05 -0.72 6.65
C LYS A 67 -11.62 0.62 6.00
N LYS A 68 -10.37 1.07 6.17
CA LYS A 68 -9.83 2.31 5.58
C LYS A 68 -9.12 2.10 4.24
N VAL A 69 -8.91 0.87 3.82
CA VAL A 69 -8.23 0.57 2.56
C VAL A 69 -8.96 1.11 1.33
N PRO A 70 -10.31 1.09 1.24
CA PRO A 70 -11.02 1.72 0.12
C PRO A 70 -10.74 3.21 -0.04
N ASP A 71 -10.67 3.96 1.08
CA ASP A 71 -10.32 5.39 1.07
C ASP A 71 -8.90 5.59 0.59
N LEU A 72 -7.95 4.76 1.07
CA LEU A 72 -6.56 4.80 0.64
C LEU A 72 -6.45 4.55 -0.86
N ILE A 73 -7.11 3.52 -1.39
CA ILE A 73 -7.15 3.22 -2.83
C ILE A 73 -7.72 4.39 -3.63
N THR A 74 -8.77 5.04 -3.14
CA THR A 74 -9.37 6.22 -3.79
C THR A 74 -8.38 7.37 -3.87
N ASN A 75 -7.62 7.62 -2.81
CA ASN A 75 -6.56 8.63 -2.79
C ASN A 75 -5.43 8.30 -3.77
N GLU A 76 -4.99 7.03 -3.84
CA GLU A 76 -3.97 6.59 -4.79
C GLU A 76 -4.42 6.80 -6.26
N ILE A 77 -5.70 6.51 -6.55
CA ILE A 77 -6.30 6.77 -7.87
C ILE A 77 -6.28 8.27 -8.17
N ALA A 78 -6.63 9.12 -7.21
CA ALA A 78 -6.64 10.58 -7.39
C ALA A 78 -5.22 11.13 -7.67
N ILE A 79 -4.20 10.65 -6.94
CA ILE A 79 -2.80 11.01 -7.17
C ILE A 79 -2.35 10.54 -8.56
N ALA A 80 -2.66 9.31 -8.93
CA ALA A 80 -2.32 8.74 -10.23
C ALA A 80 -3.00 9.50 -11.39
N SER A 81 -4.25 9.95 -11.21
CA SER A 81 -4.96 10.78 -12.19
C SER A 81 -4.25 12.13 -12.40
N GLN A 82 -3.79 12.77 -11.32
CA GLN A 82 -2.96 13.97 -11.43
C GLN A 82 -1.64 13.69 -12.16
N GLY A 83 -1.07 12.49 -11.98
CA GLY A 83 0.11 12.04 -12.74
C GLY A 83 -0.15 12.01 -14.24
N ILE A 84 -1.30 11.47 -14.66
CA ILE A 84 -1.74 11.45 -16.07
C ILE A 84 -1.88 12.88 -16.60
N GLU A 85 -2.60 13.75 -15.90
CA GLU A 85 -2.82 15.16 -16.28
C GLU A 85 -1.49 15.93 -16.45
N ASN A 86 -0.55 15.72 -15.53
CA ASN A 86 0.76 16.36 -15.55
C ASN A 86 1.78 15.67 -16.48
N LYS A 87 1.41 14.55 -17.11
CA LYS A 87 2.30 13.72 -17.97
C LYS A 87 3.52 13.16 -17.21
N VAL A 88 3.38 12.98 -15.90
CA VAL A 88 4.38 12.35 -15.03
C VAL A 88 4.00 10.88 -14.92
N MET A 89 4.55 10.06 -15.81
CA MET A 89 4.16 8.65 -15.93
C MET A 89 5.36 7.71 -15.87
N PRO A 90 5.20 6.54 -15.22
CA PRO A 90 6.25 5.54 -15.14
C PRO A 90 6.38 4.75 -16.47
N PRO A 91 7.47 3.97 -16.65
CA PRO A 91 7.61 3.06 -17.76
C PRO A 91 6.53 1.97 -17.76
N LYS A 92 5.89 1.75 -18.90
CA LYS A 92 4.80 0.78 -19.06
C LYS A 92 5.19 -0.64 -18.66
N ILE A 93 6.39 -1.07 -19.00
CA ILE A 93 6.89 -2.42 -18.69
C ILE A 93 6.90 -2.73 -17.17
N LEU A 94 7.13 -1.72 -16.32
CA LEU A 94 7.05 -1.88 -14.87
C LEU A 94 5.60 -1.95 -14.40
N MET A 95 4.72 -1.17 -15.02
CA MET A 95 3.31 -1.10 -14.66
C MET A 95 2.53 -2.35 -15.09
N GLU A 96 2.98 -3.07 -16.11
CA GLU A 96 2.42 -4.39 -16.44
C GLU A 96 2.57 -5.37 -15.28
N ARG A 97 3.68 -5.33 -14.55
CA ARG A 97 3.89 -6.14 -13.34
C ARG A 97 2.98 -5.71 -12.18
N VAL A 98 2.82 -4.40 -11.99
CA VAL A 98 1.91 -3.86 -10.98
C VAL A 98 0.46 -4.27 -11.28
N LYS A 99 0.06 -4.25 -12.56
CA LYS A 99 -1.27 -4.74 -12.97
C LYS A 99 -1.53 -6.17 -12.51
N GLU A 100 -0.57 -7.07 -12.70
CA GLU A 100 -0.75 -8.46 -12.27
C GLU A 100 -0.85 -8.58 -10.73
N GLN A 101 -0.11 -7.77 -9.98
CA GLN A 101 -0.24 -7.70 -8.52
C GLN A 101 -1.62 -7.20 -8.08
N ILE A 102 -2.16 -6.17 -8.75
CA ILE A 102 -3.53 -5.68 -8.49
C ILE A 102 -4.57 -6.76 -8.81
N LYS A 103 -4.40 -7.49 -9.92
CA LYS A 103 -5.29 -8.58 -10.33
C LYS A 103 -5.38 -9.68 -9.26
N LEU A 104 -4.28 -10.03 -8.62
CA LEU A 104 -4.27 -11.03 -7.54
C LEU A 104 -5.19 -10.62 -6.39
N GLN A 105 -5.22 -9.32 -6.05
CA GLN A 105 -6.10 -8.81 -5.00
C GLN A 105 -7.57 -8.67 -5.46
N ALA A 106 -7.78 -8.28 -6.72
CA ALA A 106 -9.12 -8.05 -7.27
C ALA A 106 -9.88 -9.35 -7.58
N ASN A 107 -9.17 -10.40 -8.03
CA ASN A 107 -9.75 -11.63 -8.55
C ASN A 107 -9.62 -12.81 -7.55
N THR A 108 -9.76 -12.53 -6.27
CA THR A 108 -9.71 -13.54 -5.20
C THR A 108 -11.07 -13.64 -4.50
N THR A 109 -11.23 -14.65 -3.63
CA THR A 109 -12.31 -14.70 -2.65
C THR A 109 -11.80 -14.21 -1.30
N ALA A 110 -12.69 -13.78 -0.41
CA ALA A 110 -12.28 -13.28 0.91
C ALA A 110 -11.40 -14.30 1.66
N TYR A 111 -11.79 -15.57 1.64
CA TYR A 111 -11.07 -16.66 2.30
C TYR A 111 -9.66 -16.91 1.71
N LYS A 112 -9.47 -16.68 0.41
CA LYS A 112 -8.18 -16.85 -0.29
C LYS A 112 -7.37 -15.54 -0.35
N SER A 113 -7.93 -14.46 0.14
CA SER A 113 -7.25 -13.16 0.14
C SER A 113 -6.01 -13.20 1.05
N PRO A 114 -4.87 -12.65 0.62
CA PRO A 114 -3.71 -12.48 1.49
C PRO A 114 -4.01 -11.69 2.76
N PHE A 115 -5.00 -10.80 2.74
CA PHE A 115 -5.45 -10.07 3.93
C PHE A 115 -6.09 -10.96 4.99
N PHE A 116 -6.59 -12.15 4.62
CA PHE A 116 -7.21 -13.10 5.55
C PHE A 116 -6.19 -14.03 6.21
N LYS A 117 -4.96 -14.10 5.73
CA LYS A 117 -3.96 -15.08 6.17
C LYS A 117 -3.84 -15.19 7.69
N HIS A 118 -3.58 -14.08 8.38
CA HIS A 118 -3.37 -14.08 9.84
C HIS A 118 -4.63 -14.44 10.63
N PHE A 119 -5.80 -14.17 10.09
CA PHE A 119 -7.07 -14.62 10.68
C PHE A 119 -7.25 -16.13 10.54
N ALA A 120 -6.85 -16.71 9.41
CA ALA A 120 -6.89 -18.17 9.20
C ALA A 120 -5.90 -18.93 10.09
N GLU A 121 -4.81 -18.26 10.50
CA GLU A 121 -3.72 -18.82 11.32
C GLU A 121 -3.87 -18.49 12.83
N MET A 122 -5.05 -18.08 13.30
CA MET A 122 -5.29 -17.81 14.73
C MET A 122 -5.04 -19.05 15.57
N ASP A 123 -4.30 -18.90 16.68
CA ASP A 123 -3.87 -20.01 17.52
C ASP A 123 -4.98 -20.40 18.53
N SER A 124 -5.57 -21.58 18.36
CA SER A 124 -6.61 -22.12 19.27
C SER A 124 -6.13 -22.39 20.69
N ARG A 125 -4.84 -22.29 20.97
CA ARG A 125 -4.28 -22.35 22.33
C ARG A 125 -4.36 -21.02 23.05
N LEU A 126 -4.49 -19.91 22.31
CA LEU A 126 -4.54 -18.54 22.84
C LEU A 126 -5.95 -17.96 22.85
N PHE A 127 -6.83 -18.47 21.98
CA PHE A 127 -8.18 -17.93 21.75
C PHE A 127 -9.20 -19.07 21.75
N SER A 128 -10.40 -18.81 22.26
CA SER A 128 -11.51 -19.76 22.17
C SER A 128 -12.02 -19.91 20.76
N GLU A 129 -12.71 -21.02 20.47
CA GLU A 129 -13.31 -21.26 19.14
C GLU A 129 -14.32 -20.17 18.75
N ASP A 130 -15.09 -19.66 19.74
CA ASP A 130 -16.08 -18.61 19.53
C ASP A 130 -15.40 -17.27 19.17
N GLU A 131 -14.33 -16.89 19.87
CA GLU A 131 -13.55 -15.70 19.56
C GLU A 131 -12.90 -15.77 18.18
N ILE A 132 -12.29 -16.91 17.84
CA ILE A 132 -11.69 -17.14 16.52
C ILE A 132 -12.74 -16.97 15.43
N LYS A 133 -13.89 -17.62 15.61
CA LYS A 133 -14.98 -17.57 14.63
C LYS A 133 -15.51 -16.15 14.45
N GLU A 134 -15.77 -15.44 15.54
CA GLU A 134 -16.28 -14.07 15.49
C GLU A 134 -15.31 -13.14 14.73
N ILE A 135 -14.04 -13.20 15.04
CA ILE A 135 -13.01 -12.37 14.38
C ILE A 135 -12.85 -12.75 12.90
N GLN A 136 -12.86 -14.04 12.58
CA GLN A 136 -12.79 -14.51 11.20
C GLN A 136 -14.00 -14.06 10.37
N ASP A 137 -15.20 -14.16 10.92
CA ASP A 137 -16.44 -13.75 10.25
C ASP A 137 -16.42 -12.22 9.96
N GLN A 138 -16.01 -11.40 10.94
CA GLN A 138 -15.84 -9.96 10.75
C GLN A 138 -14.80 -9.64 9.66
N ALA A 139 -13.65 -10.32 9.68
CA ALA A 139 -12.60 -10.13 8.68
C ALA A 139 -13.07 -10.50 7.27
N LEU A 140 -13.74 -11.65 7.12
CA LEU A 140 -14.29 -12.11 5.84
C LEU A 140 -15.33 -11.13 5.29
N GLU A 141 -16.20 -10.57 6.15
CA GLU A 141 -17.16 -9.54 5.76
C GLU A 141 -16.45 -8.31 5.20
N VAL A 142 -15.51 -7.72 5.93
CA VAL A 142 -14.76 -6.53 5.50
C VAL A 142 -13.99 -6.79 4.20
N ILE A 143 -13.30 -7.92 4.10
CA ILE A 143 -12.54 -8.25 2.88
C ILE A 143 -13.46 -8.42 1.68
N SER A 144 -14.59 -9.08 1.85
CA SER A 144 -15.56 -9.34 0.79
C SER A 144 -16.28 -8.07 0.33
N ARG A 145 -16.75 -7.25 1.30
CA ARG A 145 -17.58 -6.08 1.06
C ARG A 145 -16.77 -4.84 0.64
N ASP A 146 -15.59 -4.66 1.25
CA ASP A 146 -14.84 -3.41 1.13
C ASP A 146 -13.55 -3.58 0.32
N ILE A 147 -12.70 -4.57 0.66
CA ILE A 147 -11.35 -4.72 0.08
C ILE A 147 -11.40 -5.17 -1.38
N ILE A 148 -12.05 -6.30 -1.65
CA ILE A 148 -12.10 -6.86 -3.00
C ILE A 148 -12.76 -5.91 -4.00
N PRO A 149 -13.90 -5.24 -3.69
CA PRO A 149 -14.48 -4.24 -4.59
C PRO A 149 -13.57 -3.04 -4.83
N ALA A 150 -12.85 -2.57 -3.80
CA ALA A 150 -11.91 -1.46 -3.95
C ALA A 150 -10.76 -1.81 -4.90
N TYR A 151 -10.17 -3.02 -4.78
CA TYR A 151 -9.15 -3.49 -5.74
C TYR A 151 -9.70 -3.72 -7.14
N LYS A 152 -10.96 -4.15 -7.30
CA LYS A 152 -11.61 -4.22 -8.61
C LYS A 152 -11.75 -2.84 -9.26
N ASN A 153 -12.10 -1.83 -8.47
CA ASN A 153 -12.13 -0.45 -8.95
C ASN A 153 -10.74 0.04 -9.36
N LEU A 154 -9.73 -0.21 -8.53
CA LEU A 154 -8.33 0.11 -8.85
C LEU A 154 -7.89 -0.58 -10.14
N LEU A 155 -8.18 -1.86 -10.32
CA LEU A 155 -7.84 -2.60 -11.53
C LEU A 155 -8.47 -1.98 -12.77
N LYS A 156 -9.76 -1.63 -12.69
CA LYS A 156 -10.49 -0.98 -13.77
C LYS A 156 -9.86 0.35 -14.18
N PHE A 157 -9.54 1.21 -13.21
CA PHE A 157 -8.83 2.47 -13.44
C PHE A 157 -7.44 2.21 -14.05
N PHE A 158 -6.71 1.27 -13.47
CA PHE A 158 -5.36 0.95 -13.90
C PHE A 158 -5.30 0.48 -15.35
N GLU A 159 -6.21 -0.41 -15.77
CA GLU A 159 -6.27 -0.96 -17.13
C GLU A 159 -6.78 0.05 -18.16
N LYS A 160 -7.78 0.87 -17.80
CA LYS A 160 -8.46 1.75 -18.73
C LYS A 160 -7.83 3.13 -18.87
N GLU A 161 -7.22 3.62 -17.80
CA GLU A 161 -6.74 5.00 -17.72
C GLU A 161 -5.24 5.08 -17.47
N TYR A 162 -4.72 4.40 -16.45
CA TYR A 162 -3.33 4.57 -16.05
C TYR A 162 -2.33 3.92 -17.00
N LEU A 163 -2.49 2.63 -17.27
CA LEU A 163 -1.57 1.85 -18.10
C LEU A 163 -1.45 2.34 -19.56
N PRO A 164 -2.55 2.78 -20.23
CA PRO A 164 -2.45 3.36 -21.56
C PRO A 164 -1.64 4.65 -21.64
N ASN A 165 -1.59 5.43 -20.54
CA ASN A 165 -0.86 6.68 -20.44
C ASN A 165 0.61 6.51 -20.01
N CYS A 166 1.02 5.29 -19.62
CA CYS A 166 2.40 5.01 -19.23
C CYS A 166 3.36 5.17 -20.43
N ARG A 167 4.56 5.72 -20.16
CA ARG A 167 5.57 5.92 -21.20
C ARG A 167 6.16 4.59 -21.69
N ILE A 168 6.48 4.53 -22.99
CA ILE A 168 7.08 3.36 -23.63
C ILE A 168 8.59 3.30 -23.32
N SER A 169 9.25 4.45 -23.21
CA SER A 169 10.68 4.53 -22.91
C SER A 169 10.99 4.14 -21.48
N ILE A 170 12.19 3.57 -21.26
CA ILE A 170 12.69 3.20 -19.93
C ILE A 170 13.49 4.34 -19.29
N GLY A 171 14.11 5.18 -20.09
CA GLY A 171 14.88 6.37 -19.69
C GLY A 171 14.43 7.59 -20.44
#